data_06485ac98790d020e7bffc68645d52e2
#
_entry.id   06485ac98790d020e7bffc68645d52e2
#
_cell.length_a   1.000
_cell.length_b   1.000
_cell.length_c   1.000
_cell.angle_alpha   90.00
_cell.angle_beta   90.00
_cell.angle_gamma   90.00
#
_symmetry.space_group_name_H-M   'P 1'
#
loop_
_entity.id
_entity.type
_entity.pdbx_description
1 polymer ?
#
loop_
_entity_poly.entity_id
_entity_poly.type
_entity_poly.pdbx_seq_one_letter_code
_entity_poly.pdbx_strand_id
1 'polypeptide(L)'
;GYGTEADWAAVGEALKGTVAVCSRGGISFYQKANAAIGAGAIATVVYNNDKGSINMDLTGYGYTAPCVSMTRADGAMLKEKATPVTDSQGNVLYYEGKLTIQKGVGSQVLPGAYNTMSDFSSWGVPGSLEMKPEITAPGGNIYSLNGSHQAETGGPLLGGSDAYESMSGTSMASPQVAGMAALLAQYIGETGLAEQTGLTSRQLAQSLLMSTAVPQREEENGGAYYPILRQGAGLANVGAAILAESYLLMGEDATRSYADGKVKVELGDDPERTGTYQFSFSIHNLTDRALPY
;
A
#
# COMPACT_ATOMS: atom_id res chain seq x y z
N GLY A 1 9.66 23.26 -7.08
CA GLY A 1 10.70 22.33 -7.49
C GLY A 1 10.70 21.07 -6.67
N TYR A 2 11.60 20.16 -6.98
CA TYR A 2 11.76 18.88 -6.30
C TYR A 2 12.72 18.93 -5.10
N GLY A 3 13.24 20.13 -4.77
CA GLY A 3 14.17 20.30 -3.67
C GLY A 3 15.58 19.82 -3.98
N THR A 4 16.01 19.93 -5.22
CA THR A 4 17.39 19.69 -5.64
C THR A 4 18.31 20.83 -5.20
N GLU A 5 19.62 20.61 -5.22
CA GLU A 5 20.59 21.68 -4.95
C GLU A 5 20.41 22.87 -5.89
N ALA A 6 20.06 22.61 -7.15
CA ALA A 6 19.78 23.66 -8.13
C ALA A 6 18.52 24.46 -7.79
N ASP A 7 17.46 23.78 -7.31
CA ASP A 7 16.24 24.47 -6.85
C ASP A 7 16.56 25.44 -5.69
N TRP A 8 17.36 25.02 -4.72
CA TRP A 8 17.70 25.85 -3.57
C TRP A 8 18.73 26.95 -3.91
N ALA A 9 19.63 26.69 -4.84
CA ALA A 9 20.53 27.73 -5.34
C ALA A 9 19.75 28.88 -6.01
N ALA A 10 18.64 28.61 -6.68
CA ALA A 10 17.77 29.62 -7.26
C ALA A 10 17.03 30.48 -6.21
N VAL A 11 16.78 29.93 -5.01
CA VAL A 11 16.23 30.70 -3.87
C VAL A 11 17.32 31.55 -3.20
N GLY A 12 18.54 31.05 -3.13
CA GLY A 12 19.71 31.76 -2.62
C GLY A 12 19.60 32.16 -1.14
N GLU A 13 20.01 33.38 -0.81
CA GLU A 13 20.03 33.89 0.57
C GLU A 13 18.66 33.92 1.26
N ALA A 14 17.57 33.99 0.48
CA ALA A 14 16.21 34.01 1.03
C ALA A 14 15.82 32.69 1.72
N LEU A 15 16.54 31.60 1.46
CA LEU A 15 16.30 30.30 2.12
C LEU A 15 16.84 30.25 3.55
N LYS A 16 17.86 31.04 3.88
CA LYS A 16 18.55 30.97 5.16
C LYS A 16 17.61 31.30 6.34
N GLY A 17 17.59 30.41 7.32
CA GLY A 17 16.76 30.54 8.52
C GLY A 17 15.28 30.33 8.27
N THR A 18 14.87 29.81 7.10
CA THR A 18 13.47 29.54 6.75
C THR A 18 13.17 28.03 6.71
N VAL A 19 11.89 27.69 6.57
CA VAL A 19 11.44 26.33 6.33
C VAL A 19 11.36 26.10 4.82
N ALA A 20 12.17 25.17 4.32
CA ALA A 20 12.16 24.77 2.91
C ALA A 20 10.96 23.88 2.60
N VAL A 21 10.18 24.20 1.57
CA VAL A 21 9.02 23.39 1.13
C VAL A 21 9.23 22.94 -0.30
N CYS A 22 9.16 21.64 -0.57
CA CYS A 22 9.34 21.08 -1.91
C CYS A 22 8.40 19.90 -2.19
N SER A 23 8.26 19.54 -3.46
CA SER A 23 7.45 18.40 -3.90
C SER A 23 8.18 17.08 -3.75
N ARG A 24 7.43 16.00 -3.48
CA ARG A 24 7.89 14.62 -3.71
C ARG A 24 8.25 14.45 -5.20
N GLY A 25 9.22 13.55 -5.48
CA GLY A 25 9.69 13.21 -6.82
C GLY A 25 11.11 13.74 -7.11
N GLY A 26 11.68 13.32 -8.20
CA GLY A 26 13.00 13.74 -8.70
C GLY A 26 14.19 13.09 -8.00
N ILE A 27 14.34 13.27 -6.70
CA ILE A 27 15.41 12.71 -5.86
C ILE A 27 14.84 12.13 -4.57
N SER A 28 15.65 11.38 -3.81
CA SER A 28 15.24 10.76 -2.55
C SER A 28 14.92 11.80 -1.46
N PHE A 29 14.16 11.39 -0.43
CA PHE A 29 13.75 12.30 0.64
C PHE A 29 14.94 12.84 1.43
N TYR A 30 15.90 11.97 1.78
CA TYR A 30 17.11 12.40 2.50
C TYR A 30 17.94 13.37 1.66
N GLN A 31 18.03 13.20 0.34
CA GLN A 31 18.75 14.13 -0.54
C GLN A 31 18.08 15.51 -0.57
N LYS A 32 16.74 15.57 -0.62
CA LYS A 32 15.99 16.84 -0.53
C LYS A 32 16.30 17.57 0.78
N ALA A 33 16.24 16.84 1.90
CA ALA A 33 16.47 17.38 3.21
C ALA A 33 17.93 17.82 3.38
N ASN A 34 18.90 17.02 2.96
CA ASN A 34 20.32 17.39 2.98
C ASN A 34 20.59 18.64 2.17
N ALA A 35 20.05 18.73 0.96
CA ALA A 35 20.23 19.89 0.08
C ALA A 35 19.62 21.16 0.68
N ALA A 36 18.41 21.09 1.25
CA ALA A 36 17.76 22.24 1.87
C ALA A 36 18.51 22.76 3.10
N ILE A 37 18.88 21.86 4.01
CA ILE A 37 19.61 22.24 5.24
C ILE A 37 21.02 22.70 4.92
N GLY A 38 21.71 22.04 3.99
CA GLY A 38 23.02 22.47 3.49
C GLY A 38 23.02 23.86 2.87
N ALA A 39 21.91 24.28 2.27
CA ALA A 39 21.70 25.63 1.73
C ALA A 39 21.20 26.66 2.78
N GLY A 40 21.06 26.27 4.05
CA GLY A 40 20.78 27.17 5.17
C GLY A 40 19.34 27.19 5.67
N ALA A 41 18.47 26.31 5.20
CA ALA A 41 17.13 26.11 5.79
C ALA A 41 17.23 25.53 7.21
N ILE A 42 16.22 25.81 8.04
CA ILE A 42 16.15 25.28 9.43
C ILE A 42 15.26 24.05 9.56
N ALA A 43 14.46 23.74 8.56
CA ALA A 43 13.63 22.54 8.45
C ALA A 43 13.24 22.31 6.99
N THR A 44 12.84 21.07 6.69
CA THR A 44 12.35 20.70 5.35
C THR A 44 10.95 20.11 5.45
N VAL A 45 10.07 20.53 4.57
CA VAL A 45 8.72 19.99 4.39
C VAL A 45 8.58 19.44 2.98
N VAL A 46 8.21 18.17 2.85
CA VAL A 46 7.98 17.54 1.55
C VAL A 46 6.48 17.28 1.38
N TYR A 47 5.84 17.95 0.44
CA TYR A 47 4.44 17.65 0.13
C TYR A 47 4.32 16.54 -0.92
N ASN A 48 3.27 15.73 -0.76
CA ASN A 48 3.00 14.65 -1.69
C ASN A 48 2.61 15.20 -3.08
N ASN A 49 3.02 14.51 -4.13
CA ASN A 49 2.59 14.77 -5.51
C ASN A 49 1.44 13.87 -5.94
N ASP A 50 1.02 12.96 -5.07
CA ASP A 50 -0.07 12.02 -5.25
C ASP A 50 -1.01 12.02 -4.03
N LYS A 51 -2.07 11.21 -4.07
CA LYS A 51 -3.01 11.05 -2.96
C LYS A 51 -2.36 10.34 -1.76
N GLY A 52 -2.91 10.55 -0.58
CA GLY A 52 -2.46 9.90 0.65
C GLY A 52 -1.28 10.56 1.34
N SER A 53 -0.74 9.89 2.36
CA SER A 53 0.41 10.32 3.14
C SER A 53 1.72 9.82 2.52
N ILE A 54 2.82 10.46 2.87
CA ILE A 54 4.16 9.99 2.52
C ILE A 54 4.79 9.35 3.76
N ASN A 55 5.30 8.15 3.62
CA ASN A 55 6.27 7.60 4.54
C ASN A 55 7.68 7.86 3.95
N MET A 56 8.44 8.75 4.59
CA MET A 56 9.74 9.20 4.08
C MET A 56 10.85 8.31 4.64
N ASP A 57 11.59 7.65 3.75
CA ASP A 57 12.88 7.07 4.11
C ASP A 57 13.92 8.19 4.17
N LEU A 58 14.44 8.44 5.37
CA LEU A 58 15.48 9.42 5.66
C LEU A 58 16.83 8.78 5.92
N THR A 59 17.03 7.50 5.60
CA THR A 59 18.33 6.84 5.69
C THR A 59 19.35 7.59 4.85
N GLY A 60 20.41 8.08 5.49
CA GLY A 60 21.42 8.97 4.87
C GLY A 60 21.17 10.47 5.08
N TYR A 61 20.17 10.84 5.86
CA TYR A 61 19.98 12.23 6.29
C TYR A 61 21.04 12.60 7.34
N GLY A 62 21.90 13.56 7.01
CA GLY A 62 23.08 13.91 7.78
C GLY A 62 22.89 15.02 8.84
N TYR A 63 21.67 15.51 9.04
CA TYR A 63 21.39 16.61 9.97
C TYR A 63 20.34 16.22 11.01
N THR A 64 20.22 17.01 12.07
CA THR A 64 19.19 16.85 13.12
C THR A 64 18.00 17.80 12.94
N ALA A 65 18.03 18.63 11.91
CA ALA A 65 16.93 19.56 11.61
C ALA A 65 15.67 18.79 11.20
N PRO A 66 14.46 19.28 11.57
CA PRO A 66 13.22 18.58 11.24
C PRO A 66 13.02 18.40 9.73
N CYS A 67 12.64 17.17 9.32
CA CYS A 67 12.16 16.86 7.99
C CYS A 67 10.80 16.17 8.12
N VAL A 68 9.75 16.79 7.59
CA VAL A 68 8.37 16.33 7.74
C VAL A 68 7.66 16.27 6.39
N SER A 69 6.61 15.46 6.31
CA SER A 69 5.76 15.37 5.13
C SER A 69 4.42 16.07 5.34
N MET A 70 3.78 16.42 4.24
CA MET A 70 2.38 16.87 4.21
C MET A 70 1.65 16.27 3.01
N THR A 71 0.33 16.31 3.05
CA THR A 71 -0.50 15.85 1.95
C THR A 71 -0.36 16.73 0.71
N ARG A 72 -0.77 16.22 -0.45
CA ARG A 72 -0.86 17.00 -1.69
C ARG A 72 -1.78 18.20 -1.55
N ALA A 73 -2.91 18.03 -0.86
CA ALA A 73 -3.89 19.09 -0.63
C ALA A 73 -3.32 20.23 0.21
N ASP A 74 -2.62 19.90 1.29
CA ASP A 74 -1.97 20.90 2.15
C ASP A 74 -0.86 21.65 1.41
N GLY A 75 -0.05 20.94 0.60
CA GLY A 75 0.97 21.54 -0.24
C GLY A 75 0.38 22.52 -1.28
N ALA A 76 -0.73 22.14 -1.91
CA ALA A 76 -1.45 23.01 -2.85
C ALA A 76 -2.02 24.25 -2.14
N MET A 77 -2.60 24.10 -0.96
CA MET A 77 -3.12 25.19 -0.14
C MET A 77 -2.02 26.16 0.28
N LEU A 78 -0.84 25.66 0.67
CA LEU A 78 0.31 26.52 1.00
C LEU A 78 0.75 27.32 -0.22
N LYS A 79 0.84 26.68 -1.38
CA LYS A 79 1.23 27.34 -2.63
C LYS A 79 0.23 28.42 -3.04
N GLU A 80 -1.07 28.18 -2.91
CA GLU A 80 -2.14 29.13 -3.21
C GLU A 80 -2.07 30.39 -2.34
N LYS A 81 -1.70 30.22 -1.06
CA LYS A 81 -1.58 31.32 -0.09
C LYS A 81 -0.23 32.03 -0.11
N ALA A 82 0.72 31.50 -0.84
CA ALA A 82 2.08 32.03 -0.91
C ALA A 82 2.20 33.08 -2.05
N THR A 83 3.14 33.99 -1.87
CA THR A 83 3.46 35.04 -2.87
C THR A 83 4.52 34.52 -3.84
N PRO A 84 4.30 34.57 -5.15
CA PRO A 84 5.33 34.22 -6.12
C PRO A 84 6.43 35.27 -6.15
N VAL A 85 7.67 34.83 -6.16
CA VAL A 85 8.86 35.64 -6.43
C VAL A 85 9.31 35.37 -7.85
N THR A 86 9.43 36.42 -8.66
CA THR A 86 9.70 36.31 -10.08
C THR A 86 11.06 36.94 -10.46
N ASP A 87 11.62 36.47 -11.57
CA ASP A 87 12.76 37.10 -12.21
C ASP A 87 12.36 38.41 -12.95
N SER A 88 13.33 39.07 -13.57
CA SER A 88 13.11 40.28 -14.37
C SER A 88 12.27 40.07 -15.63
N GLN A 89 12.04 38.82 -16.02
CA GLN A 89 11.24 38.43 -17.19
C GLN A 89 9.82 37.99 -16.79
N GLY A 90 9.51 37.99 -15.48
CA GLY A 90 8.21 37.58 -14.94
C GLY A 90 8.06 36.05 -14.71
N ASN A 91 9.12 35.26 -14.89
CA ASN A 91 9.06 33.84 -14.57
C ASN A 91 9.11 33.60 -13.05
N VAL A 92 8.25 32.73 -12.54
CA VAL A 92 8.24 32.39 -11.11
C VAL A 92 9.47 31.57 -10.78
N LEU A 93 10.32 32.07 -9.89
CA LEU A 93 11.49 31.39 -9.36
C LEU A 93 11.10 30.49 -8.18
N TYR A 94 10.38 31.05 -7.21
CA TYR A 94 9.90 30.35 -6.04
C TYR A 94 8.67 31.06 -5.44
N TYR A 95 8.12 30.46 -4.40
CA TYR A 95 7.02 31.04 -3.62
C TYR A 95 7.50 31.28 -2.20
N GLU A 96 7.09 32.36 -1.59
CA GLU A 96 7.35 32.67 -0.19
C GLU A 96 6.08 32.94 0.58
N GLY A 97 6.08 32.62 1.89
CA GLY A 97 4.95 32.84 2.73
C GLY A 97 5.31 32.67 4.22
N LYS A 98 4.33 32.94 5.08
CA LYS A 98 4.49 32.76 6.51
C LYS A 98 3.73 31.52 6.96
N LEU A 99 4.45 30.58 7.57
CA LEU A 99 3.89 29.39 8.19
C LEU A 99 3.94 29.53 9.72
N THR A 100 2.81 29.27 10.39
CA THR A 100 2.77 29.20 11.85
C THR A 100 2.63 27.76 12.28
N ILE A 101 3.63 27.24 13.00
CA ILE A 101 3.60 25.89 13.55
C ILE A 101 3.13 26.00 15.00
N GLN A 102 1.98 25.41 15.30
CA GLN A 102 1.43 25.37 16.66
C GLN A 102 2.03 24.21 17.45
N LYS A 103 2.20 24.41 18.75
CA LYS A 103 2.63 23.35 19.67
C LYS A 103 1.43 22.45 19.96
N GLY A 104 1.54 21.20 19.59
CA GLY A 104 0.51 20.18 19.85
C GLY A 104 0.57 19.08 18.81
N VAL A 105 0.14 17.89 19.21
CA VAL A 105 -0.03 16.74 18.32
C VAL A 105 -1.52 16.44 18.26
N GLY A 106 -2.08 16.44 17.06
CA GLY A 106 -3.41 15.95 16.78
C GLY A 106 -3.33 14.64 15.98
N SER A 107 -4.19 13.70 16.27
CA SER A 107 -4.42 12.58 15.37
C SER A 107 -5.69 12.85 14.57
N GLN A 108 -5.59 12.74 13.26
CA GLN A 108 -6.73 12.81 12.35
C GLN A 108 -6.92 11.44 11.73
N VAL A 109 -8.09 10.85 11.97
CA VAL A 109 -8.53 9.68 11.20
C VAL A 109 -9.09 10.23 9.89
N LEU A 110 -8.45 9.90 8.78
CA LEU A 110 -8.96 10.25 7.45
C LEU A 110 -10.10 9.29 7.12
N PRO A 111 -11.33 9.77 6.90
CA PRO A 111 -12.43 8.92 6.46
C PRO A 111 -12.06 8.20 5.15
N GLY A 112 -12.35 6.92 5.05
CA GLY A 112 -12.07 6.11 3.85
C GLY A 112 -10.62 5.64 3.69
N ALA A 113 -9.67 6.07 4.53
CA ALA A 113 -8.25 5.69 4.43
C ALA A 113 -7.98 4.20 4.68
N TYR A 114 -8.91 3.49 5.30
CA TYR A 114 -8.72 2.09 5.69
C TYR A 114 -9.03 1.06 4.59
N ASN A 115 -9.71 1.45 3.53
CA ASN A 115 -10.19 0.54 2.50
C ASN A 115 -9.77 0.95 1.07
N THR A 116 -8.73 1.76 0.93
CA THR A 116 -8.20 2.16 -0.36
C THR A 116 -6.99 1.34 -0.75
N MET A 117 -6.90 0.99 -2.03
CA MET A 117 -5.69 0.35 -2.57
C MET A 117 -4.52 1.32 -2.54
N SER A 118 -3.41 0.91 -1.96
CA SER A 118 -2.17 1.70 -1.98
C SER A 118 -1.63 1.85 -3.40
N ASP A 119 -1.04 3.00 -3.71
CA ASP A 119 -0.51 3.28 -5.06
C ASP A 119 0.59 2.29 -5.47
N PHE A 120 1.35 1.80 -4.51
CA PHE A 120 2.39 0.80 -4.72
C PHE A 120 1.86 -0.63 -4.91
N SER A 121 0.54 -0.88 -4.82
CA SER A 121 -0.02 -2.21 -5.09
C SER A 121 0.32 -2.63 -6.51
N SER A 122 0.92 -3.82 -6.64
CA SER A 122 1.33 -4.35 -7.95
C SER A 122 0.12 -4.62 -8.85
N TRP A 123 0.33 -4.44 -10.12
CA TRP A 123 -0.59 -4.86 -11.18
C TRP A 123 -0.17 -6.23 -11.70
N GLY A 124 -1.10 -6.96 -12.28
CA GLY A 124 -0.89 -8.29 -12.81
C GLY A 124 0.41 -8.51 -13.61
N VAL A 125 0.65 -9.70 -14.09
CA VAL A 125 1.92 -10.04 -14.72
C VAL A 125 2.06 -9.33 -16.07
N PRO A 126 3.09 -8.47 -16.27
CA PRO A 126 3.33 -7.84 -17.56
C PRO A 126 3.61 -8.89 -18.64
N GLY A 127 3.00 -8.69 -19.79
CA GLY A 127 3.19 -9.55 -20.97
C GLY A 127 2.23 -10.73 -21.06
N SER A 128 2.01 -11.48 -19.98
CA SER A 128 1.04 -12.59 -19.98
C SER A 128 -0.36 -12.18 -19.62
N LEU A 129 -0.52 -11.05 -18.93
CA LEU A 129 -1.77 -10.58 -18.33
C LEU A 129 -2.41 -11.61 -17.36
N GLU A 130 -1.61 -12.54 -16.85
CA GLU A 130 -2.06 -13.49 -15.83
C GLU A 130 -2.65 -12.75 -14.65
N MET A 131 -3.77 -13.25 -14.13
CA MET A 131 -4.48 -12.62 -13.01
C MET A 131 -3.68 -12.73 -11.72
N LYS A 132 -2.98 -11.67 -11.40
CA LYS A 132 -2.23 -11.41 -10.17
C LYS A 132 -2.50 -9.98 -9.68
N PRO A 133 -2.44 -9.72 -8.37
CA PRO A 133 -2.33 -10.69 -7.26
C PRO A 133 -3.59 -11.55 -7.14
N GLU A 134 -3.54 -12.66 -6.42
CA GLU A 134 -4.72 -13.47 -6.11
C GLU A 134 -5.59 -12.83 -5.03
N ILE A 135 -4.96 -12.11 -4.07
CA ILE A 135 -5.65 -11.55 -2.90
C ILE A 135 -4.89 -10.32 -2.40
N THR A 136 -5.56 -9.50 -1.62
CA THR A 136 -5.03 -8.26 -1.05
C THR A 136 -5.03 -8.33 0.48
N ALA A 137 -4.05 -7.69 1.10
CA ALA A 137 -3.97 -7.47 2.54
C ALA A 137 -3.45 -6.06 2.85
N PRO A 138 -3.65 -5.53 4.07
CA PRO A 138 -3.14 -4.22 4.44
C PRO A 138 -1.62 -4.13 4.27
N GLY A 139 -1.15 -3.09 3.61
CA GLY A 139 0.27 -2.86 3.33
C GLY A 139 0.72 -1.41 3.55
N GLY A 140 -0.21 -0.49 3.83
CA GLY A 140 0.07 0.92 4.05
C GLY A 140 0.12 1.27 5.53
N ASN A 141 1.21 1.94 5.97
CA ASN A 141 1.38 2.41 7.35
C ASN A 141 1.19 1.32 8.41
N ILE A 142 1.79 0.18 8.18
CA ILE A 142 1.72 -0.98 9.09
C ILE A 142 2.70 -0.76 10.24
N TYR A 143 2.16 -0.58 11.44
CA TYR A 143 2.92 -0.48 12.68
C TYR A 143 3.21 -1.88 13.22
N SER A 144 4.48 -2.25 13.28
CA SER A 144 4.91 -3.58 13.68
C SER A 144 6.29 -3.56 14.33
N LEU A 145 6.79 -4.72 14.69
CA LEU A 145 8.12 -4.90 15.28
C LEU A 145 9.19 -4.38 14.31
N ASN A 146 10.12 -3.62 14.86
CA ASN A 146 11.31 -3.19 14.14
C ASN A 146 12.34 -4.32 14.12
N GLY A 147 12.51 -4.95 12.94
CA GLY A 147 13.46 -6.03 12.75
C GLY A 147 14.94 -5.62 12.87
N SER A 148 15.21 -4.31 12.92
CA SER A 148 16.55 -3.75 13.13
C SER A 148 16.96 -3.70 14.61
N HIS A 149 16.13 -4.17 15.53
CA HIS A 149 16.47 -4.23 16.95
C HIS A 149 17.56 -5.29 17.19
N GLN A 150 18.68 -4.90 17.78
CA GLN A 150 19.77 -5.83 18.11
C GLN A 150 19.40 -6.68 19.33
N ALA A 151 19.14 -7.96 19.11
CA ALA A 151 18.86 -8.91 20.18
C ALA A 151 20.03 -9.07 21.19
N GLU A 152 21.27 -8.91 20.71
CA GLU A 152 22.48 -9.10 21.51
C GLU A 152 22.83 -7.94 22.44
N THR A 153 22.47 -6.72 22.08
CA THR A 153 22.79 -5.50 22.86
C THR A 153 21.58 -4.90 23.55
N GLY A 154 20.38 -5.41 23.27
CA GLY A 154 19.13 -4.89 23.82
C GLY A 154 18.78 -3.48 23.37
N GLY A 155 19.43 -2.99 22.30
CA GLY A 155 19.24 -1.64 21.79
C GLY A 155 18.93 -1.60 20.28
N PRO A 156 18.41 -0.47 19.80
CA PRO A 156 18.13 -0.28 18.38
C PRO A 156 19.43 -0.12 17.59
N LEU A 157 19.48 -0.68 16.36
CA LEU A 157 20.62 -0.55 15.44
C LEU A 157 20.93 0.90 15.04
N LEU A 158 19.97 1.79 15.12
CA LEU A 158 20.01 3.16 14.60
C LEU A 158 19.57 4.23 15.62
N GLY A 159 19.97 4.09 16.89
CA GLY A 159 19.79 5.16 17.88
C GLY A 159 18.34 5.53 18.24
N GLY A 160 17.35 4.80 17.77
CA GLY A 160 15.95 4.93 18.17
C GLY A 160 15.63 4.05 19.37
N SER A 161 14.75 4.49 20.24
CA SER A 161 14.33 3.76 21.45
C SER A 161 13.29 2.70 21.17
N ASP A 162 12.74 2.63 19.94
CA ASP A 162 11.49 1.94 19.68
C ASP A 162 11.73 0.58 19.02
N ALA A 163 11.24 -0.47 19.70
CA ALA A 163 11.17 -1.83 19.16
C ALA A 163 10.08 -1.97 18.06
N TYR A 164 9.41 -0.88 17.74
CA TYR A 164 8.34 -0.82 16.76
C TYR A 164 8.55 0.33 15.78
N GLU A 165 8.12 0.12 14.55
CA GLU A 165 8.13 1.15 13.51
C GLU A 165 6.93 0.99 12.57
N SER A 166 6.68 2.03 11.78
CA SER A 166 5.63 2.04 10.77
C SER A 166 6.26 1.95 9.37
N MET A 167 5.89 0.91 8.63
CA MET A 167 6.37 0.70 7.26
C MET A 167 5.21 0.54 6.28
N SER A 168 5.47 0.83 5.01
CA SER A 168 4.52 0.63 3.93
C SER A 168 5.15 -0.15 2.78
N GLY A 169 4.39 -1.08 2.23
CA GLY A 169 4.82 -1.88 1.08
C GLY A 169 4.02 -3.17 0.96
N THR A 170 4.10 -3.79 -0.21
CA THR A 170 3.61 -5.16 -0.41
C THR A 170 4.35 -6.16 0.48
N SER A 171 5.57 -5.82 0.91
CA SER A 171 6.36 -6.56 1.90
C SER A 171 5.72 -6.61 3.30
N MET A 172 4.78 -5.70 3.62
CA MET A 172 3.99 -5.70 4.85
C MET A 172 2.66 -6.42 4.67
N ALA A 173 2.12 -6.45 3.47
CA ALA A 173 0.90 -7.19 3.14
C ALA A 173 1.14 -8.71 3.07
N SER A 174 2.21 -9.14 2.43
CA SER A 174 2.53 -10.56 2.21
C SER A 174 2.65 -11.37 3.51
N PRO A 175 3.37 -10.94 4.57
CA PRO A 175 3.44 -11.69 5.82
C PRO A 175 2.11 -11.75 6.57
N GLN A 176 1.20 -10.81 6.39
CA GLN A 176 -0.15 -10.91 6.95
C GLN A 176 -0.92 -12.06 6.31
N VAL A 177 -0.85 -12.21 4.99
CA VAL A 177 -1.46 -13.37 4.29
C VAL A 177 -0.80 -14.68 4.72
N ALA A 178 0.52 -14.69 4.92
CA ALA A 178 1.22 -15.86 5.47
C ALA A 178 0.73 -16.22 6.88
N GLY A 179 0.52 -15.23 7.75
CA GLY A 179 -0.07 -15.42 9.07
C GLY A 179 -1.51 -15.96 9.02
N MET A 180 -2.33 -15.44 8.13
CA MET A 180 -3.69 -15.94 7.88
C MET A 180 -3.66 -17.40 7.39
N ALA A 181 -2.73 -17.73 6.49
CA ALA A 181 -2.56 -19.10 6.01
C ALA A 181 -2.11 -20.07 7.12
N ALA A 182 -1.27 -19.62 8.06
CA ALA A 182 -0.87 -20.43 9.21
C ALA A 182 -2.06 -20.72 10.15
N LEU A 183 -2.89 -19.71 10.45
CA LEU A 183 -4.10 -19.88 11.23
C LEU A 183 -5.10 -20.83 10.55
N LEU A 184 -5.27 -20.72 9.25
CA LEU A 184 -6.12 -21.64 8.49
C LEU A 184 -5.55 -23.05 8.46
N ALA A 185 -4.24 -23.23 8.32
CA ALA A 185 -3.61 -24.55 8.37
C ALA A 185 -3.85 -25.23 9.73
N GLN A 186 -3.76 -24.47 10.83
CA GLN A 186 -4.11 -24.95 12.16
C GLN A 186 -5.59 -25.35 12.22
N TYR A 187 -6.50 -24.47 11.83
CA TYR A 187 -7.94 -24.72 11.81
C TYR A 187 -8.31 -25.97 10.99
N ILE A 188 -7.76 -26.10 9.79
CA ILE A 188 -8.00 -27.24 8.90
C ILE A 188 -7.51 -28.55 9.55
N GLY A 189 -6.35 -28.51 10.22
CA GLY A 189 -5.80 -29.67 10.93
C GLY A 189 -6.64 -30.06 12.15
N GLU A 190 -7.04 -29.09 12.98
CA GLU A 190 -7.83 -29.35 14.18
C GLU A 190 -9.26 -29.83 13.88
N THR A 191 -9.83 -29.40 12.76
CA THR A 191 -11.20 -29.81 12.35
C THR A 191 -11.22 -31.08 11.48
N GLY A 192 -10.07 -31.56 11.02
CA GLY A 192 -10.00 -32.67 10.07
C GLY A 192 -10.60 -32.37 8.70
N LEU A 193 -10.64 -31.08 8.33
CA LEU A 193 -11.32 -30.64 7.12
C LEU A 193 -10.63 -31.15 5.83
N ALA A 194 -9.33 -31.38 5.88
CA ALA A 194 -8.58 -31.95 4.76
C ALA A 194 -9.02 -33.39 4.47
N GLU A 195 -9.19 -34.21 5.49
CA GLU A 195 -9.67 -35.58 5.38
C GLU A 195 -11.13 -35.65 4.93
N GLN A 196 -11.98 -34.75 5.43
CA GLN A 196 -13.40 -34.70 5.08
C GLN A 196 -13.61 -34.32 3.60
N THR A 197 -12.79 -33.44 3.08
CA THR A 197 -12.93 -32.90 1.70
C THR A 197 -12.08 -33.60 0.67
N GLY A 198 -11.05 -34.33 1.10
CA GLY A 198 -10.03 -34.91 0.22
C GLY A 198 -9.07 -33.89 -0.38
N LEU A 199 -9.08 -32.65 0.10
CA LEU A 199 -8.24 -31.56 -0.37
C LEU A 199 -7.04 -31.36 0.56
N THR A 200 -5.94 -30.86 0.02
CA THR A 200 -4.80 -30.45 0.83
C THR A 200 -5.11 -29.17 1.62
N SER A 201 -4.45 -28.98 2.76
CA SER A 201 -4.59 -27.74 3.56
C SER A 201 -4.30 -26.49 2.73
N ARG A 202 -3.36 -26.56 1.76
CA ARG A 202 -3.07 -25.46 0.84
C ARG A 202 -4.26 -25.13 -0.05
N GLN A 203 -4.89 -26.13 -0.66
CA GLN A 203 -6.06 -25.91 -1.53
C GLN A 203 -7.22 -25.30 -0.76
N LEU A 204 -7.50 -25.82 0.43
CA LEU A 204 -8.55 -25.31 1.31
C LEU A 204 -8.26 -23.88 1.77
N ALA A 205 -7.04 -23.59 2.22
CA ALA A 205 -6.68 -22.25 2.66
C ALA A 205 -6.80 -21.21 1.53
N GLN A 206 -6.36 -21.56 0.32
CA GLN A 206 -6.50 -20.68 -0.85
C GLN A 206 -7.97 -20.46 -1.23
N SER A 207 -8.75 -21.53 -1.28
CA SER A 207 -10.18 -21.44 -1.60
C SER A 207 -10.94 -20.63 -0.55
N LEU A 208 -10.77 -20.93 0.72
CA LEU A 208 -11.45 -20.22 1.82
C LEU A 208 -11.10 -18.74 1.86
N LEU A 209 -9.81 -18.39 1.75
CA LEU A 209 -9.40 -16.98 1.74
C LEU A 209 -9.92 -16.22 0.53
N MET A 210 -9.85 -16.81 -0.66
CA MET A 210 -10.29 -16.12 -1.88
C MET A 210 -11.82 -16.03 -1.98
N SER A 211 -12.56 -17.07 -1.59
CA SER A 211 -14.04 -17.06 -1.64
C SER A 211 -14.66 -16.12 -0.61
N THR A 212 -13.97 -15.79 0.47
CA THR A 212 -14.45 -14.88 1.51
C THR A 212 -13.79 -13.51 1.49
N ALA A 213 -12.91 -13.27 0.53
CA ALA A 213 -12.30 -11.96 0.35
C ALA A 213 -13.34 -10.90 -0.03
N VAL A 214 -13.12 -9.67 0.40
CA VAL A 214 -14.04 -8.56 0.16
C VAL A 214 -13.49 -7.66 -0.94
N PRO A 215 -14.11 -7.63 -2.15
CA PRO A 215 -13.69 -6.74 -3.21
C PRO A 215 -13.76 -5.27 -2.78
N GLN A 216 -12.67 -4.54 -2.95
CA GLN A 216 -12.56 -3.15 -2.55
C GLN A 216 -13.05 -2.21 -3.64
N ARG A 217 -13.62 -1.08 -3.23
CA ARG A 217 -14.16 -0.04 -4.11
C ARG A 217 -13.34 1.23 -4.00
N GLU A 218 -13.25 1.94 -5.11
CA GLU A 218 -12.67 3.27 -5.18
C GLU A 218 -13.76 4.31 -4.93
N GLU A 219 -13.96 4.69 -3.68
CA GLU A 219 -15.04 5.61 -3.29
C GLU A 219 -14.96 6.96 -4.00
N GLU A 220 -13.74 7.45 -4.25
CA GLU A 220 -13.49 8.73 -4.92
C GLU A 220 -13.90 8.73 -6.41
N ASN A 221 -13.94 7.56 -7.07
CA ASN A 221 -14.34 7.39 -8.46
C ASN A 221 -15.76 6.81 -8.58
N GLY A 222 -16.67 7.25 -7.72
CA GLY A 222 -18.08 6.85 -7.77
C GLY A 222 -18.35 5.43 -7.27
N GLY A 223 -17.44 4.86 -6.49
CA GLY A 223 -17.62 3.56 -5.86
C GLY A 223 -17.45 2.36 -6.79
N ALA A 224 -16.79 2.53 -7.92
CA ALA A 224 -16.42 1.41 -8.80
C ALA A 224 -15.43 0.47 -8.08
N TYR A 225 -15.49 -0.83 -8.42
CA TYR A 225 -14.49 -1.76 -7.91
C TYR A 225 -13.11 -1.48 -8.51
N TYR A 226 -12.08 -1.63 -7.68
CA TYR A 226 -10.72 -1.67 -8.22
C TYR A 226 -10.57 -2.81 -9.24
N PRO A 227 -9.73 -2.65 -10.28
CA PRO A 227 -9.47 -3.72 -11.23
C PRO A 227 -9.00 -5.01 -10.54
N ILE A 228 -9.48 -6.16 -11.00
CA ILE A 228 -9.08 -7.47 -10.47
C ILE A 228 -7.57 -7.71 -10.60
N LEU A 229 -6.93 -7.19 -11.65
CA LEU A 229 -5.48 -7.23 -11.85
C LEU A 229 -4.68 -6.41 -10.80
N ARG A 230 -5.37 -5.65 -9.93
CA ARG A 230 -4.76 -4.87 -8.86
C ARG A 230 -5.11 -5.39 -7.48
N GLN A 231 -6.30 -6.00 -7.29
CA GLN A 231 -6.76 -6.47 -6.00
C GLN A 231 -6.99 -7.98 -5.90
N GLY A 232 -7.05 -8.72 -7.03
CA GLY A 232 -7.44 -10.12 -7.04
C GLY A 232 -8.88 -10.31 -6.57
N ALA A 233 -9.12 -11.30 -5.71
CA ALA A 233 -10.41 -11.56 -5.10
C ALA A 233 -10.86 -10.46 -4.10
N GLY A 234 -9.93 -9.59 -3.66
CA GLY A 234 -10.20 -8.53 -2.71
C GLY A 234 -9.42 -8.65 -1.41
N LEU A 235 -9.86 -7.93 -0.38
CA LEU A 235 -9.23 -7.90 0.93
C LEU A 235 -9.45 -9.22 1.68
N ALA A 236 -8.37 -9.88 2.08
CA ALA A 236 -8.39 -11.13 2.84
C ALA A 236 -9.02 -10.94 4.22
N ASN A 237 -9.83 -11.91 4.64
CA ASN A 237 -10.47 -11.94 5.95
C ASN A 237 -10.38 -13.35 6.53
N VAL A 238 -9.40 -13.61 7.40
CA VAL A 238 -9.20 -14.92 8.01
C VAL A 238 -10.35 -15.33 8.91
N GLY A 239 -11.00 -14.39 9.60
CA GLY A 239 -12.16 -14.69 10.42
C GLY A 239 -13.34 -15.19 9.58
N ALA A 240 -13.63 -14.53 8.45
CA ALA A 240 -14.64 -14.99 7.51
C ALA A 240 -14.28 -16.34 6.89
N ALA A 241 -12.99 -16.58 6.59
CA ALA A 241 -12.51 -17.85 6.04
C ALA A 241 -12.68 -19.03 7.03
N ILE A 242 -12.42 -18.81 8.33
CA ILE A 242 -12.62 -19.82 9.39
C ILE A 242 -14.11 -20.10 9.63
N LEU A 243 -14.94 -19.08 9.52
CA LEU A 243 -16.38 -19.18 9.73
C LEU A 243 -17.17 -19.55 8.46
N ALA A 244 -16.48 -19.76 7.34
CA ALA A 244 -17.13 -20.07 6.08
C ALA A 244 -17.86 -21.41 6.16
N GLU A 245 -19.11 -21.41 5.76
CA GLU A 245 -19.96 -22.61 5.69
C GLU A 245 -19.88 -23.31 4.33
N SER A 246 -19.15 -22.72 3.39
CA SER A 246 -18.92 -23.27 2.05
C SER A 246 -17.61 -22.74 1.46
N TYR A 247 -17.13 -23.44 0.44
CA TYR A 247 -15.96 -23.03 -0.34
C TYR A 247 -16.19 -23.27 -1.82
N LEU A 248 -15.41 -22.58 -2.65
CA LEU A 248 -15.46 -22.69 -4.10
C LEU A 248 -14.27 -23.48 -4.63
N LEU A 249 -14.53 -24.34 -5.62
CA LEU A 249 -13.50 -24.92 -6.46
C LEU A 249 -13.74 -24.56 -7.92
N MET A 250 -12.71 -24.02 -8.54
CA MET A 250 -12.74 -23.77 -10.00
C MET A 250 -12.44 -25.07 -10.73
N GLY A 251 -13.13 -25.27 -11.86
CA GLY A 251 -12.80 -26.33 -12.82
C GLY A 251 -11.49 -26.05 -13.58
N GLU A 252 -11.26 -26.85 -14.60
CA GLU A 252 -10.17 -26.62 -15.55
C GLU A 252 -10.36 -25.30 -16.31
N ASP A 253 -9.27 -24.66 -16.65
CA ASP A 253 -9.25 -23.44 -17.47
C ASP A 253 -8.11 -23.50 -18.52
N ALA A 254 -7.92 -22.41 -19.25
CA ALA A 254 -6.92 -22.33 -20.32
C ALA A 254 -5.47 -22.57 -19.87
N THR A 255 -5.18 -22.39 -18.58
CA THR A 255 -3.82 -22.48 -18.02
C THR A 255 -3.64 -23.63 -17.04
N ARG A 256 -4.75 -24.23 -16.57
CA ARG A 256 -4.77 -25.24 -15.50
C ARG A 256 -5.63 -26.42 -15.88
N SER A 257 -5.05 -27.60 -15.83
CA SER A 257 -5.77 -28.86 -16.00
C SER A 257 -6.34 -29.43 -14.70
N TYR A 258 -6.20 -28.71 -13.58
CA TYR A 258 -6.55 -29.19 -12.24
C TYR A 258 -6.86 -28.03 -11.28
N ALA A 259 -7.85 -28.21 -10.44
CA ALA A 259 -8.23 -27.26 -9.40
C ALA A 259 -7.14 -27.21 -8.32
N ASP A 260 -6.45 -26.07 -8.19
CA ASP A 260 -5.35 -25.85 -7.25
C ASP A 260 -5.79 -25.14 -5.95
N GLY A 261 -7.11 -24.95 -5.78
CA GLY A 261 -7.72 -24.22 -4.66
C GLY A 261 -7.82 -22.71 -4.86
N LYS A 262 -7.28 -22.17 -5.96
CA LYS A 262 -7.43 -20.74 -6.30
C LYS A 262 -8.78 -20.49 -6.92
N VAL A 263 -9.51 -19.51 -6.38
CA VAL A 263 -10.82 -19.08 -6.90
C VAL A 263 -10.58 -18.01 -7.95
N LYS A 264 -10.01 -18.42 -9.09
CA LYS A 264 -9.79 -17.58 -10.27
C LYS A 264 -9.87 -18.45 -11.53
N VAL A 265 -10.15 -17.82 -12.66
CA VAL A 265 -10.14 -18.45 -13.98
C VAL A 265 -9.32 -17.62 -14.97
N GLU A 266 -8.49 -18.28 -15.74
CA GLU A 266 -7.75 -17.70 -16.86
C GLU A 266 -8.46 -18.11 -18.16
N LEU A 267 -9.17 -17.18 -18.77
CA LEU A 267 -10.03 -17.47 -19.93
C LEU A 267 -9.24 -17.72 -21.22
N GLY A 268 -7.95 -17.33 -21.24
CA GLY A 268 -7.12 -17.44 -22.43
C GLY A 268 -7.45 -16.43 -23.53
N ASP A 269 -6.89 -16.67 -24.70
CA ASP A 269 -7.09 -15.81 -25.87
C ASP A 269 -8.36 -16.20 -26.65
N ASP A 270 -8.94 -15.22 -27.33
CA ASP A 270 -10.03 -15.38 -28.29
C ASP A 270 -9.61 -14.85 -29.68
N PRO A 271 -8.73 -15.56 -30.40
CA PRO A 271 -8.19 -15.08 -31.68
C PRO A 271 -9.26 -14.89 -32.76
N GLU A 272 -10.37 -15.64 -32.68
CA GLU A 272 -11.50 -15.54 -33.59
C GLU A 272 -12.51 -14.45 -33.18
N ARG A 273 -12.28 -13.79 -32.06
CA ARG A 273 -13.12 -12.70 -31.51
C ARG A 273 -14.59 -13.10 -31.34
N THR A 274 -14.83 -14.29 -30.87
CA THR A 274 -16.18 -14.84 -30.63
C THR A 274 -16.86 -14.13 -29.45
N GLY A 275 -16.07 -13.61 -28.50
CA GLY A 275 -16.56 -13.01 -27.26
C GLY A 275 -17.22 -14.03 -26.33
N THR A 276 -17.04 -15.33 -26.57
CA THR A 276 -17.68 -16.40 -25.81
C THR A 276 -16.64 -17.19 -25.03
N TYR A 277 -16.77 -17.21 -23.74
CA TYR A 277 -15.90 -17.96 -22.81
C TYR A 277 -16.76 -18.88 -21.95
N GLN A 278 -16.22 -20.07 -21.67
CA GLN A 278 -16.88 -21.04 -20.78
C GLN A 278 -15.93 -21.42 -19.64
N PHE A 279 -16.47 -21.48 -18.47
CA PHE A 279 -15.76 -21.97 -17.28
C PHE A 279 -16.77 -22.65 -16.34
N SER A 280 -16.24 -23.49 -15.46
CA SER A 280 -17.05 -24.19 -14.47
C SER A 280 -16.48 -23.96 -13.08
N PHE A 281 -17.35 -24.01 -12.10
CA PHE A 281 -16.99 -24.02 -10.69
C PHE A 281 -17.99 -24.88 -9.91
N SER A 282 -17.59 -25.31 -8.73
CA SER A 282 -18.47 -25.99 -7.79
C SER A 282 -18.48 -25.25 -6.44
N ILE A 283 -19.64 -25.24 -5.81
CA ILE A 283 -19.80 -24.75 -4.43
C ILE A 283 -19.94 -25.99 -3.54
N HIS A 284 -19.11 -26.07 -2.54
CA HIS A 284 -19.09 -27.18 -1.59
C HIS A 284 -19.60 -26.71 -0.24
N ASN A 285 -20.70 -27.31 0.22
CA ASN A 285 -21.27 -27.06 1.55
C ASN A 285 -20.47 -27.81 2.62
N LEU A 286 -20.02 -27.10 3.65
CA LEU A 286 -19.30 -27.64 4.80
C LEU A 286 -20.24 -27.96 5.99
N THR A 287 -21.53 -27.74 5.83
CA THR A 287 -22.53 -27.95 6.88
C THR A 287 -23.49 -29.08 6.52
N ASP A 288 -24.21 -29.61 7.50
CA ASP A 288 -25.26 -30.63 7.31
C ASP A 288 -26.62 -30.03 6.88
N ARG A 289 -26.71 -28.73 6.71
CA ARG A 289 -27.94 -28.01 6.32
C ARG A 289 -27.86 -27.45 4.91
N ALA A 290 -29.01 -27.26 4.29
CA ALA A 290 -29.08 -26.53 3.02
C ALA A 290 -28.70 -25.07 3.24
N LEU A 291 -27.84 -24.54 2.35
CA LEU A 291 -27.44 -23.14 2.32
C LEU A 291 -28.08 -22.46 1.13
N PRO A 292 -28.63 -21.24 1.30
CA PRO A 292 -29.07 -20.42 0.16
C PRO A 292 -27.82 -19.79 -0.51
N TYR A 293 -27.79 -19.81 -1.83
CA TYR A 293 -26.74 -19.18 -2.64
C TYR A 293 -27.34 -18.18 -3.64
#